data_15254a18a65e386c10ff374d8b061817
#
_entry.id   15254a18a65e386c10ff374d8b061817
#
_cell.length_a   1.000
_cell.length_b   1.000
_cell.length_c   1.000
_cell.angle_alpha   90.00
_cell.angle_beta   90.00
_cell.angle_gamma   90.00
#
_symmetry.space_group_name_H-M   'P 1'
#
loop_
_entity.id
_entity.type
_entity.pdbx_description
1 polymer ?
#
loop_
_entity_poly.entity_id
_entity_poly.type
_entity_poly.pdbx_seq_one_letter_code
_entity_poly.pdbx_strand_id
1 'polypeptide(L)'
;MISIVMNTNDWKYYYKRTADAVACSSNMLYTALMNPTKDILCKHYCINEDYQGHQPSMTQEIIDFFFEREVKFLEELQHLDCTPKLLEIDRPNNKVFIEWNTETLAQIIFDPSRSIDDEFPNWKDQLYNVVKEFKDNGYYKLALYPHCFFINKSGDLKIIDYYSVVPHDDYFIERKLIAGMIGDQGSYRFDQSETDGVIDLKNFFNLTMNIH
;
A
#
# COMPACT_ATOMS: atom_id res chain seq x y z
N MET A 1 20.87 -19.07 11.85
CA MET A 1 19.50 -19.44 11.45
C MET A 1 19.50 -19.54 9.94
N ILE A 2 19.15 -20.70 9.37
CA ILE A 2 18.97 -20.84 7.92
C ILE A 2 17.63 -20.18 7.64
N SER A 3 17.62 -19.02 7.02
CA SER A 3 16.40 -18.39 6.51
C SER A 3 15.87 -19.31 5.40
N ILE A 4 14.72 -19.93 5.61
CA ILE A 4 14.03 -20.69 4.56
C ILE A 4 13.27 -19.64 3.76
N VAL A 5 13.87 -19.20 2.66
CA VAL A 5 13.21 -18.25 1.74
C VAL A 5 11.92 -18.88 1.24
N MET A 6 10.80 -18.17 1.41
CA MET A 6 9.48 -18.63 0.97
C MET A 6 9.49 -18.87 -0.54
N ASN A 7 9.11 -20.08 -0.96
CA ASN A 7 8.98 -20.42 -2.38
C ASN A 7 7.66 -19.88 -2.92
N THR A 8 7.73 -19.01 -3.92
CA THR A 8 6.57 -18.34 -4.52
C THR A 8 6.10 -18.97 -5.84
N ASN A 9 6.65 -20.12 -6.26
CA ASN A 9 6.35 -20.72 -7.57
C ASN A 9 4.87 -21.08 -7.77
N ASP A 10 4.16 -21.43 -6.68
CA ASP A 10 2.74 -21.79 -6.72
C ASP A 10 1.81 -20.62 -6.34
N TRP A 11 2.36 -19.44 -6.13
CA TRP A 11 1.61 -18.28 -5.73
C TRP A 11 0.91 -17.65 -6.92
N LYS A 12 -0.30 -17.13 -6.69
CA LYS A 12 -1.08 -16.45 -7.72
C LYS A 12 -0.90 -14.94 -7.61
N TYR A 13 -0.94 -14.27 -8.75
CA TYR A 13 -1.01 -12.82 -8.77
C TYR A 13 -2.27 -12.37 -8.04
N TYR A 14 -2.10 -11.54 -7.03
CA TYR A 14 -3.20 -10.87 -6.36
C TYR A 14 -3.85 -9.84 -7.30
N TYR A 15 -3.02 -9.17 -8.09
CA TYR A 15 -3.44 -8.26 -9.15
C TYR A 15 -3.05 -8.85 -10.50
N LYS A 16 -4.03 -9.38 -11.23
CA LYS A 16 -3.84 -9.60 -12.66
C LYS A 16 -4.30 -8.34 -13.35
N ARG A 17 -3.38 -7.59 -13.90
CA ARG A 17 -3.64 -6.43 -14.70
C ARG A 17 -4.58 -6.78 -15.85
N THR A 18 -5.74 -6.13 -15.92
CA THR A 18 -6.45 -5.93 -17.17
C THR A 18 -5.88 -4.67 -17.82
N ALA A 19 -5.85 -4.62 -19.15
CA ALA A 19 -5.30 -3.49 -19.92
C ALA A 19 -5.96 -2.14 -19.56
N ASP A 20 -7.12 -2.18 -18.92
CA ASP A 20 -7.96 -1.04 -18.53
C ASP A 20 -7.74 -0.59 -17.07
N ALA A 21 -6.88 -1.24 -16.31
CA ALA A 21 -6.60 -0.82 -14.94
C ALA A 21 -5.81 0.49 -14.96
N VAL A 22 -6.42 1.53 -14.42
CA VAL A 22 -5.76 2.83 -14.20
C VAL A 22 -4.45 2.58 -13.45
N ALA A 23 -3.36 3.13 -13.98
CA ALA A 23 -2.03 3.00 -13.42
C ALA A 23 -2.00 3.58 -12.01
N CYS A 24 -1.98 2.74 -10.99
CA CYS A 24 -1.56 3.17 -9.67
C CYS A 24 -0.04 2.97 -9.53
N SER A 25 0.61 3.81 -8.75
CA SER A 25 2.06 3.79 -8.55
C SER A 25 2.58 2.42 -8.08
N SER A 26 1.80 1.71 -7.26
CA SER A 26 2.15 0.37 -6.78
C SER A 26 2.35 -0.64 -7.92
N ASN A 27 1.54 -0.59 -8.99
CA ASN A 27 1.68 -1.49 -10.13
C ASN A 27 2.98 -1.30 -10.93
N MET A 28 3.63 -0.14 -10.77
CA MET A 28 4.90 0.15 -11.41
C MET A 28 6.09 -0.36 -10.60
N LEU A 29 5.94 -0.39 -9.28
CA LEU A 29 7.03 -0.65 -8.35
C LEU A 29 7.17 -2.11 -8.00
N TYR A 30 6.06 -2.84 -7.88
CA TYR A 30 6.08 -4.23 -7.47
C TYR A 30 4.96 -5.06 -8.07
N THR A 31 5.18 -6.35 -8.13
CA THR A 31 4.16 -7.36 -8.40
C THR A 31 3.69 -7.95 -7.07
N ALA A 32 2.38 -8.02 -6.85
CA ALA A 32 1.80 -8.64 -5.68
C ALA A 32 1.43 -10.10 -5.96
N LEU A 33 1.99 -11.02 -5.20
CA LEU A 33 1.71 -12.45 -5.24
C LEU A 33 1.07 -12.90 -3.94
N MET A 34 0.08 -13.74 -4.01
CA MET A 34 -0.64 -14.26 -2.85
C MET A 34 -0.46 -15.77 -2.76
N ASN A 35 -0.15 -16.26 -1.56
CA ASN A 35 -0.01 -17.69 -1.32
C ASN A 35 -1.34 -18.45 -1.51
N PRO A 36 -1.32 -19.78 -1.67
CA PRO A 36 -2.54 -20.58 -1.90
C PRO A 36 -3.59 -20.48 -0.79
N THR A 37 -3.17 -20.27 0.46
CA THR A 37 -4.07 -20.10 1.62
C THR A 37 -4.60 -18.68 1.78
N LYS A 38 -4.09 -17.74 0.96
CA LYS A 38 -4.51 -16.35 0.89
C LYS A 38 -4.33 -15.56 2.21
N ASP A 39 -3.33 -15.92 2.97
CA ASP A 39 -3.00 -15.27 4.26
C ASP A 39 -1.63 -14.62 4.28
N ILE A 40 -0.88 -14.72 3.16
CA ILE A 40 0.40 -14.06 2.97
C ILE A 40 0.41 -13.34 1.62
N LEU A 41 0.83 -12.09 1.62
CA LEU A 41 1.13 -11.31 0.43
C LEU A 41 2.65 -11.18 0.27
N CYS A 42 3.16 -11.52 -0.91
CA CYS A 42 4.51 -11.20 -1.34
C CYS A 42 4.47 -9.97 -2.24
N LYS A 43 5.15 -8.92 -1.87
CA LYS A 43 5.45 -7.77 -2.73
C LYS A 43 6.83 -7.99 -3.33
N HIS A 44 6.88 -8.27 -4.63
CA HIS A 44 8.12 -8.43 -5.38
C HIS A 44 8.43 -7.15 -6.14
N TYR A 45 9.36 -6.38 -5.65
CA TYR A 45 9.81 -5.13 -6.26
C TYR A 45 10.68 -5.43 -7.46
N CYS A 46 10.13 -5.20 -8.65
CA CYS A 46 10.78 -5.51 -9.92
C CYS A 46 10.26 -4.57 -11.02
N ILE A 47 11.06 -4.40 -12.06
CA ILE A 47 10.60 -3.71 -13.27
C ILE A 47 9.46 -4.53 -13.88
N ASN A 48 8.31 -3.91 -14.04
CA ASN A 48 7.17 -4.54 -14.68
C ASN A 48 7.22 -4.27 -16.19
N GLU A 49 7.71 -5.23 -16.95
CA GLU A 49 7.85 -5.12 -18.41
C GLU A 49 6.50 -5.00 -19.15
N ASP A 50 5.43 -5.48 -18.53
CA ASP A 50 4.07 -5.38 -19.06
C ASP A 50 3.46 -3.98 -18.87
N TYR A 51 4.15 -3.10 -18.14
CA TYR A 51 3.67 -1.75 -17.90
C TYR A 51 3.92 -0.85 -19.11
N GLN A 52 2.87 -0.54 -19.86
CA GLN A 52 2.89 0.34 -21.03
C GLN A 52 2.43 1.77 -20.73
N GLY A 53 2.56 2.24 -19.49
CA GLY A 53 2.19 3.60 -19.11
C GLY A 53 3.11 4.66 -19.70
N HIS A 54 2.60 5.90 -19.87
CA HIS A 54 3.34 7.08 -20.38
C HIS A 54 4.33 7.67 -19.35
N GLN A 55 4.85 6.88 -18.44
CA GLN A 55 5.69 7.33 -17.34
C GLN A 55 7.19 7.16 -17.67
N PRO A 56 8.08 7.94 -17.04
CA PRO A 56 9.52 7.78 -17.23
C PRO A 56 9.91 6.32 -17.00
N SER A 57 10.86 5.85 -17.77
CA SER A 57 11.34 4.47 -17.66
C SER A 57 11.79 4.17 -16.24
N MET A 58 11.11 3.23 -15.57
CA MET A 58 11.53 2.73 -14.26
C MET A 58 12.93 2.12 -14.40
N THR A 59 13.84 2.58 -13.57
CA THR A 59 15.19 2.00 -13.49
C THR A 59 15.27 1.06 -12.27
N GLN A 60 16.23 0.14 -12.29
CA GLN A 60 16.46 -0.73 -11.15
C GLN A 60 16.80 0.08 -9.89
N GLU A 61 17.51 1.19 -10.00
CA GLU A 61 17.82 2.09 -8.87
C GLU A 61 16.55 2.64 -8.20
N ILE A 62 15.54 3.01 -8.99
CA ILE A 62 14.26 3.48 -8.47
C ILE A 62 13.52 2.35 -7.74
N ILE A 63 13.52 1.15 -8.33
CA ILE A 63 12.91 -0.04 -7.72
C ILE A 63 13.58 -0.37 -6.39
N ASP A 64 14.90 -0.40 -6.35
CA ASP A 64 15.69 -0.69 -5.14
C ASP A 64 15.45 0.37 -4.06
N PHE A 65 15.37 1.66 -4.43
CA PHE A 65 15.04 2.74 -3.51
C PHE A 65 13.68 2.53 -2.85
N PHE A 66 12.65 2.17 -3.60
CA PHE A 66 11.32 1.94 -3.04
C PHE A 66 11.23 0.65 -2.23
N PHE A 67 11.95 -0.39 -2.63
CA PHE A 67 12.08 -1.62 -1.84
C PHE A 67 12.69 -1.35 -0.46
N GLU A 68 13.82 -0.66 -0.41
CA GLU A 68 14.49 -0.34 0.86
C GLU A 68 13.63 0.58 1.75
N ARG A 69 12.87 1.49 1.16
CA ARG A 69 11.90 2.29 1.92
C ARG A 69 10.78 1.44 2.51
N GLU A 70 10.20 0.55 1.71
CA GLU A 70 9.16 -0.38 2.20
C GLU A 70 9.68 -1.19 3.38
N VAL A 71 10.85 -1.78 3.24
CA VAL A 71 11.50 -2.57 4.30
C VAL A 71 11.74 -1.71 5.54
N LYS A 72 12.40 -0.56 5.38
CA LYS A 72 12.70 0.35 6.48
C LYS A 72 11.46 0.67 7.31
N PHE A 73 10.42 1.18 6.67
CA PHE A 73 9.25 1.64 7.41
C PHE A 73 8.36 0.49 7.91
N LEU A 74 8.34 -0.66 7.22
CA LEU A 74 7.70 -1.85 7.78
C LEU A 74 8.40 -2.34 9.04
N GLU A 75 9.74 -2.42 9.06
CA GLU A 75 10.50 -2.82 10.26
C GLU A 75 10.32 -1.81 11.40
N GLU A 76 10.42 -0.51 11.10
CA GLU A 76 10.36 0.56 12.08
C GLU A 76 8.97 0.71 12.73
N LEU A 77 7.90 0.50 11.97
CA LEU A 77 6.52 0.73 12.38
C LEU A 77 5.75 -0.56 12.74
N GLN A 78 6.44 -1.69 12.98
CA GLN A 78 5.79 -2.94 13.40
C GLN A 78 5.05 -2.83 14.75
N HIS A 79 5.33 -1.80 15.54
CA HIS A 79 4.67 -1.54 16.81
C HIS A 79 3.30 -0.85 16.65
N LEU A 80 2.95 -0.35 15.46
CA LEU A 80 1.64 0.23 15.19
C LEU A 80 0.60 -0.86 14.92
N ASP A 81 -0.58 -0.71 15.49
CA ASP A 81 -1.67 -1.68 15.32
C ASP A 81 -2.12 -1.78 13.85
N CYS A 82 -2.04 -0.69 13.08
CA CYS A 82 -2.38 -0.68 11.66
C CYS A 82 -1.32 -1.34 10.75
N THR A 83 -0.12 -1.64 11.25
CA THR A 83 0.93 -2.25 10.44
C THR A 83 0.70 -3.74 10.29
N PRO A 84 0.72 -4.30 9.07
CA PRO A 84 0.66 -5.73 8.87
C PRO A 84 1.91 -6.40 9.44
N LYS A 85 1.75 -7.61 9.95
CA LYS A 85 2.90 -8.36 10.44
C LYS A 85 3.88 -8.64 9.32
N LEU A 86 5.13 -8.20 9.49
CA LEU A 86 6.24 -8.54 8.60
C LEU A 86 6.67 -9.99 8.89
N LEU A 87 6.64 -10.83 7.87
CA LEU A 87 6.93 -12.28 7.99
C LEU A 87 8.35 -12.60 7.55
N GLU A 88 8.77 -12.04 6.41
CA GLU A 88 10.09 -12.30 5.84
C GLU A 88 10.51 -11.17 4.89
N ILE A 89 11.81 -10.96 4.74
CA ILE A 89 12.44 -10.08 3.74
C ILE A 89 13.48 -10.89 2.97
N ASP A 90 13.28 -11.01 1.67
CA ASP A 90 14.24 -11.60 0.72
C ASP A 90 14.95 -10.47 -0.04
N ARG A 91 15.98 -9.87 0.59
CA ARG A 91 16.72 -8.74 0.02
C ARG A 91 17.39 -9.07 -1.32
N PRO A 92 18.00 -10.26 -1.54
CA PRO A 92 18.59 -10.59 -2.83
C PRO A 92 17.61 -10.56 -4.01
N ASN A 93 16.33 -10.78 -3.75
CA ASN A 93 15.28 -10.81 -4.78
C ASN A 93 14.28 -9.66 -4.64
N ASN A 94 14.53 -8.66 -3.79
CA ASN A 94 13.65 -7.53 -3.52
C ASN A 94 12.20 -7.93 -3.19
N LYS A 95 12.04 -8.92 -2.29
CA LYS A 95 10.73 -9.41 -1.87
C LYS A 95 10.45 -9.10 -0.40
N VAL A 96 9.23 -8.70 -0.12
CA VAL A 96 8.70 -8.51 1.24
C VAL A 96 7.46 -9.37 1.40
N PHE A 97 7.42 -10.16 2.47
CA PHE A 97 6.29 -11.02 2.81
C PHE A 97 5.60 -10.48 4.05
N ILE A 98 4.31 -10.20 3.93
CA ILE A 98 3.48 -9.66 5.01
C ILE A 98 2.24 -10.53 5.23
N GLU A 99 1.67 -10.45 6.43
CA GLU A 99 0.34 -11.01 6.66
C GLU A 99 -0.67 -10.38 5.69
N TRP A 100 -1.67 -11.16 5.31
CA TRP A 100 -2.67 -10.73 4.36
C TRP A 100 -4.05 -11.30 4.68
N ASN A 101 -5.05 -10.66 4.12
CA ASN A 101 -6.37 -11.23 3.93
C ASN A 101 -6.89 -10.81 2.55
N THR A 102 -7.73 -11.60 1.96
CA THR A 102 -8.19 -11.41 0.59
C THR A 102 -9.06 -10.18 0.38
N GLU A 103 -9.51 -9.54 1.45
CA GLU A 103 -10.52 -8.50 1.37
C GLU A 103 -9.94 -7.13 1.67
N THR A 104 -9.96 -6.25 0.67
CA THR A 104 -9.62 -4.85 0.82
C THR A 104 -10.87 -4.00 1.00
N LEU A 105 -10.74 -2.82 1.59
CA LEU A 105 -11.86 -1.86 1.65
C LEU A 105 -12.39 -1.52 0.26
N ALA A 106 -11.52 -1.47 -0.75
CA ALA A 106 -11.92 -1.21 -2.12
C ALA A 106 -12.92 -2.26 -2.64
N GLN A 107 -12.69 -3.54 -2.34
CA GLN A 107 -13.59 -4.63 -2.79
C GLN A 107 -14.99 -4.53 -2.17
N ILE A 108 -15.08 -4.06 -0.93
CA ILE A 108 -16.38 -3.83 -0.28
C ILE A 108 -17.05 -2.58 -0.85
N ILE A 109 -16.30 -1.47 -0.96
CA ILE A 109 -16.83 -0.16 -1.37
C ILE A 109 -17.31 -0.17 -2.82
N PHE A 110 -16.60 -0.87 -3.71
CA PHE A 110 -16.93 -0.89 -5.15
C PHE A 110 -17.91 -1.97 -5.57
N ASP A 111 -18.26 -2.90 -4.70
CA ASP A 111 -19.31 -3.86 -4.96
C ASP A 111 -20.68 -3.25 -4.60
N PRO A 112 -21.54 -2.95 -5.60
CA PRO A 112 -22.82 -2.29 -5.35
C PRO A 112 -23.81 -3.18 -4.57
N SER A 113 -23.52 -4.47 -4.42
CA SER A 113 -24.33 -5.41 -3.63
C SER A 113 -23.95 -5.46 -2.16
N ARG A 114 -22.87 -4.74 -1.76
CA ARG A 114 -22.29 -4.76 -0.43
C ARG A 114 -22.43 -3.40 0.26
N SER A 115 -22.46 -3.41 1.58
CA SER A 115 -22.49 -2.21 2.41
C SER A 115 -21.33 -2.26 3.41
N ILE A 116 -20.41 -1.31 3.33
CA ILE A 116 -19.30 -1.22 4.27
C ILE A 116 -19.78 -0.96 5.70
N ASP A 117 -20.86 -0.19 5.87
CA ASP A 117 -21.42 0.11 7.19
C ASP A 117 -22.06 -1.13 7.85
N ASP A 118 -22.55 -2.09 7.03
CA ASP A 118 -23.10 -3.35 7.56
C ASP A 118 -22.04 -4.41 7.81
N GLU A 119 -21.05 -4.53 6.93
CA GLU A 119 -20.02 -5.57 7.00
C GLU A 119 -18.86 -5.20 7.92
N PHE A 120 -18.56 -3.91 8.04
CA PHE A 120 -17.47 -3.38 8.83
C PHE A 120 -17.88 -2.06 9.54
N PRO A 121 -18.82 -2.10 10.49
CA PRO A 121 -19.49 -0.90 11.01
C PRO A 121 -18.58 0.09 11.72
N ASN A 122 -17.43 -0.33 12.22
CA ASN A 122 -16.43 0.53 12.88
C ASN A 122 -15.28 0.99 11.94
N TRP A 123 -15.45 0.85 10.62
CA TRP A 123 -14.41 1.18 9.64
C TRP A 123 -13.94 2.64 9.70
N LYS A 124 -14.85 3.57 9.97
CA LYS A 124 -14.51 5.00 10.08
C LYS A 124 -13.57 5.26 11.25
N ASP A 125 -13.90 4.71 12.42
CA ASP A 125 -13.09 4.88 13.62
C ASP A 125 -11.71 4.23 13.43
N GLN A 126 -11.67 3.04 12.83
CA GLN A 126 -10.40 2.38 12.53
C GLN A 126 -9.57 3.16 11.51
N LEU A 127 -10.20 3.73 10.48
CA LEU A 127 -9.50 4.56 9.49
C LEU A 127 -8.90 5.83 10.13
N TYR A 128 -9.64 6.51 11.00
CA TYR A 128 -9.10 7.64 11.77
C TYR A 128 -7.97 7.24 12.70
N ASN A 129 -8.07 6.06 13.33
CA ASN A 129 -7.01 5.54 14.18
C ASN A 129 -5.72 5.29 13.39
N VAL A 130 -5.81 4.73 12.19
CA VAL A 130 -4.63 4.56 11.31
C VAL A 130 -3.92 5.90 11.09
N VAL A 131 -4.66 6.94 10.69
CA VAL A 131 -4.08 8.27 10.47
C VAL A 131 -3.44 8.81 11.74
N LYS A 132 -4.13 8.66 12.86
CA LYS A 132 -3.65 9.12 14.17
C LYS A 132 -2.37 8.39 14.60
N GLU A 133 -2.30 7.07 14.43
CA GLU A 133 -1.12 6.27 14.77
C GLU A 133 0.12 6.76 14.01
N PHE A 134 0.02 6.98 12.69
CA PHE A 134 1.13 7.53 11.92
C PHE A 134 1.55 8.92 12.44
N LYS A 135 0.59 9.82 12.62
CA LYS A 135 0.85 11.19 13.08
C LYS A 135 1.49 11.22 14.46
N ASP A 136 0.96 10.48 15.43
CA ASP A 136 1.46 10.43 16.80
C ASP A 136 2.89 9.85 16.88
N ASN A 137 3.29 9.07 15.89
CA ASN A 137 4.62 8.50 15.78
C ASN A 137 5.58 9.31 14.87
N GLY A 138 5.17 10.50 14.44
CA GLY A 138 6.02 11.42 13.68
C GLY A 138 6.09 11.12 12.18
N TYR A 139 5.07 10.47 11.62
CA TYR A 139 5.02 10.10 10.20
C TYR A 139 3.74 10.55 9.52
N TYR A 140 3.82 10.71 8.20
CA TYR A 140 2.68 10.76 7.30
C TYR A 140 2.69 9.58 6.36
N LYS A 141 1.51 9.05 6.05
CA LYS A 141 1.32 8.07 5.00
C LYS A 141 0.74 8.76 3.78
N LEU A 142 1.51 8.84 2.71
CA LEU A 142 1.01 9.34 1.44
C LEU A 142 0.10 8.29 0.78
N ALA A 143 -0.78 8.71 -0.13
CA ALA A 143 -1.63 7.82 -0.91
C ALA A 143 -2.52 6.89 -0.07
N LEU A 144 -3.43 7.46 0.70
CA LEU A 144 -4.45 6.73 1.48
C LEU A 144 -5.67 6.39 0.61
N TYR A 145 -5.59 5.33 -0.19
CA TYR A 145 -6.69 4.85 -1.02
C TYR A 145 -7.34 3.59 -0.42
N PRO A 146 -8.63 3.31 -0.69
CA PRO A 146 -9.30 2.11 -0.17
C PRO A 146 -8.59 0.79 -0.48
N HIS A 147 -7.91 0.70 -1.62
CA HIS A 147 -7.14 -0.49 -1.98
C HIS A 147 -5.83 -0.65 -1.20
N CYS A 148 -5.38 0.38 -0.49
CA CYS A 148 -4.25 0.27 0.43
C CYS A 148 -4.62 -0.33 1.78
N PHE A 149 -5.90 -0.57 2.04
CA PHE A 149 -6.40 -1.10 3.29
C PHE A 149 -6.97 -2.49 3.10
N PHE A 150 -6.65 -3.40 4.02
CA PHE A 150 -7.30 -4.70 4.12
C PHE A 150 -7.74 -4.97 5.56
N ILE A 151 -8.76 -5.82 5.71
CA ILE A 151 -9.26 -6.25 7.00
C ILE A 151 -8.61 -7.60 7.32
N ASN A 152 -7.85 -7.67 8.41
CA ASN A 152 -7.22 -8.92 8.82
C ASN A 152 -8.26 -9.93 9.39
N LYS A 153 -7.81 -11.13 9.75
CA LYS A 153 -8.68 -12.18 10.28
C LYS A 153 -9.32 -11.84 11.65
N SER A 154 -8.75 -10.87 12.35
CA SER A 154 -9.30 -10.39 13.64
C SER A 154 -10.33 -9.27 13.47
N GLY A 155 -10.53 -8.77 12.25
CA GLY A 155 -11.41 -7.63 11.97
C GLY A 155 -10.73 -6.27 12.12
N ASP A 156 -9.38 -6.23 12.17
CA ASP A 156 -8.64 -5.00 12.28
C ASP A 156 -8.23 -4.49 10.92
N LEU A 157 -8.30 -3.17 10.74
CA LEU A 157 -7.87 -2.50 9.53
C LEU A 157 -6.34 -2.40 9.51
N LYS A 158 -5.74 -2.94 8.46
CA LYS A 158 -4.31 -2.88 8.18
C LYS A 158 -4.05 -2.08 6.93
N ILE A 159 -2.88 -1.44 6.85
CA ILE A 159 -2.49 -0.63 5.69
C ILE A 159 -1.23 -1.19 5.04
N ILE A 160 -1.15 -1.11 3.71
CA ILE A 160 0.02 -1.51 2.92
C ILE A 160 0.70 -0.29 2.28
N ASP A 161 1.77 -0.54 1.52
CA ASP A 161 2.53 0.46 0.75
C ASP A 161 3.33 1.43 1.62
N TYR A 162 4.14 0.86 2.50
CA TYR A 162 5.01 1.59 3.43
C TYR A 162 6.11 2.40 2.71
N TYR A 163 6.41 2.10 1.44
CA TYR A 163 7.30 2.93 0.63
C TYR A 163 6.87 4.40 0.53
N SER A 164 5.58 4.67 0.74
CA SER A 164 5.00 6.02 0.70
C SER A 164 4.84 6.67 2.09
N VAL A 165 5.46 6.10 3.12
CA VAL A 165 5.57 6.73 4.44
C VAL A 165 6.67 7.79 4.41
N VAL A 166 6.42 8.94 5.02
CA VAL A 166 7.38 10.06 5.12
C VAL A 166 7.44 10.60 6.53
N PRO A 167 8.64 10.93 7.06
CA PRO A 167 8.78 11.62 8.34
C PRO A 167 8.16 13.02 8.29
N HIS A 168 7.62 13.52 9.41
CA HIS A 168 7.06 14.86 9.50
C HIS A 168 8.09 15.95 9.14
N ASP A 169 9.30 15.82 9.68
CA ASP A 169 10.34 16.84 9.52
C ASP A 169 10.83 16.98 8.08
N ASP A 170 10.78 15.87 7.31
CA ASP A 170 11.26 15.80 5.94
C ASP A 170 10.12 15.80 4.90
N TYR A 171 8.89 16.04 5.34
CA TYR A 171 7.68 15.85 4.54
C TYR A 171 7.77 16.43 3.11
N PHE A 172 8.08 17.72 2.98
CA PHE A 172 8.10 18.37 1.66
C PHE A 172 9.20 17.84 0.74
N ILE A 173 10.35 17.50 1.32
CA ILE A 173 11.51 16.97 0.58
C ILE A 173 11.20 15.57 0.09
N GLU A 174 10.78 14.70 1.00
CA GLU A 174 10.48 13.29 0.74
C GLU A 174 9.29 13.12 -0.22
N ARG A 175 8.22 13.89 -0.02
CA ARG A 175 7.06 13.91 -0.93
C ARG A 175 7.48 14.27 -2.35
N LYS A 176 8.26 15.33 -2.52
CA LYS A 176 8.73 15.79 -3.82
C LYS A 176 9.64 14.75 -4.47
N LEU A 177 10.51 14.12 -3.70
CA LEU A 177 11.40 13.06 -4.15
C LEU A 177 10.60 11.86 -4.69
N ILE A 178 9.65 11.35 -3.89
CA ILE A 178 8.79 10.23 -4.26
C ILE A 178 7.98 10.56 -5.53
N ALA A 179 7.31 11.71 -5.55
CA ALA A 179 6.51 12.15 -6.69
C ALA A 179 7.35 12.30 -7.96
N GLY A 180 8.59 12.81 -7.85
CA GLY A 180 9.51 12.93 -8.97
C GLY A 180 9.95 11.59 -9.54
N MET A 181 10.16 10.59 -8.70
CA MET A 181 10.61 9.26 -9.12
C MET A 181 9.52 8.46 -9.83
N ILE A 182 8.27 8.55 -9.37
CA ILE A 182 7.15 7.81 -9.96
C ILE A 182 6.41 8.61 -11.04
N GLY A 183 6.85 9.84 -11.33
CA GLY A 183 6.27 10.69 -12.35
C GLY A 183 4.85 11.17 -12.06
N ASP A 184 4.37 10.98 -10.85
CA ASP A 184 3.01 11.29 -10.45
C ASP A 184 2.95 12.56 -9.61
N GLN A 185 2.58 13.66 -10.24
CA GLN A 185 2.33 14.92 -9.54
C GLN A 185 0.88 15.05 -9.04
N GLY A 186 0.01 14.11 -9.36
CA GLY A 186 -1.42 14.22 -9.12
C GLY A 186 -2.02 13.25 -8.11
N SER A 187 -1.44 12.07 -7.89
CA SER A 187 -2.03 11.02 -7.07
C SER A 187 -1.83 11.20 -5.56
N TYR A 188 -0.98 12.14 -5.15
CA TYR A 188 -0.82 12.47 -3.72
C TYR A 188 -1.77 13.57 -3.24
N ARG A 189 -2.97 13.64 -3.80
CA ARG A 189 -3.99 14.62 -3.43
C ARG A 189 -4.55 14.45 -2.01
N PHE A 190 -4.30 13.29 -1.39
CA PHE A 190 -4.63 13.01 0.01
C PHE A 190 -3.39 12.93 0.86
N ASP A 191 -2.87 14.03 1.03
CA ASP A 191 -1.83 14.32 1.94
C ASP A 191 -2.45 14.59 3.32
N GLN A 192 -2.06 13.80 4.29
CA GLN A 192 -2.49 13.99 5.67
C GLN A 192 -2.14 15.37 6.23
N SER A 193 -1.10 16.03 5.67
CA SER A 193 -0.70 17.37 6.10
C SER A 193 -1.71 18.43 5.71
N GLU A 194 -2.42 18.26 4.59
CA GLU A 194 -3.41 19.23 4.13
C GLU A 194 -4.73 19.16 4.93
N THR A 195 -4.94 18.06 5.65
CA THR A 195 -6.17 17.80 6.41
C THR A 195 -5.99 17.87 7.92
N ASP A 196 -4.86 18.38 8.42
CA ASP A 196 -4.51 18.36 9.85
C ASP A 196 -4.63 16.95 10.49
N GLY A 197 -4.46 15.92 9.69
CA GLY A 197 -4.62 14.53 10.10
C GLY A 197 -6.08 14.05 10.13
N VAL A 198 -7.00 14.79 9.54
CA VAL A 198 -8.39 14.36 9.34
C VAL A 198 -8.53 13.85 7.91
N ILE A 199 -8.96 12.60 7.74
CA ILE A 199 -9.35 12.09 6.42
C ILE A 199 -10.66 12.80 6.04
N ASP A 200 -10.63 13.54 4.94
CA ASP A 200 -11.87 13.98 4.31
C ASP A 200 -12.55 12.77 3.64
N LEU A 201 -13.47 12.15 4.37
CA LEU A 201 -14.20 10.97 3.90
C LEU A 201 -14.91 11.22 2.56
N LYS A 202 -15.40 12.45 2.32
CA LYS A 202 -16.03 12.78 1.04
C LYS A 202 -15.02 12.71 -0.10
N ASN A 203 -13.83 13.24 0.11
CA ASN A 203 -12.76 13.15 -0.87
C ASN A 203 -12.19 11.73 -0.97
N PHE A 204 -12.07 11.00 0.13
CA PHE A 204 -11.67 9.59 0.15
C PHE A 204 -12.58 8.74 -0.76
N PHE A 205 -13.90 8.94 -0.72
CA PHE A 205 -14.85 8.27 -1.61
C PHE A 205 -14.84 8.85 -3.03
N ASN A 206 -14.79 10.16 -3.20
CA ASN A 206 -14.82 10.80 -4.52
C ASN A 206 -13.61 10.46 -5.39
N LEU A 207 -12.43 10.27 -4.80
CA LEU A 207 -11.25 9.86 -5.57
C LEU A 207 -11.36 8.41 -6.04
N THR A 208 -11.99 7.58 -5.25
CA THR A 208 -12.23 6.19 -5.64
C THR A 208 -13.28 6.07 -6.75
N MET A 209 -14.22 6.99 -6.81
CA MET A 209 -15.26 7.02 -7.86
C MET A 209 -14.79 7.63 -9.20
N ASN A 210 -13.71 8.40 -9.20
CA ASN A 210 -13.16 9.05 -10.40
C ASN A 210 -11.99 8.26 -11.04
N ILE A 211 -11.75 7.04 -10.61
CA ILE A 211 -10.74 6.12 -11.17
C ILE A 211 -11.44 5.12 -12.14
N HIS A 212 -12.41 5.60 -12.91
CA HIS A 212 -13.05 4.83 -14.00
C HIS A 212 -12.43 5.21 -15.33
#